data_e1bf9a2fe5e318dfb28487796e2b4dc1
#
_entry.id   e1bf9a2fe5e318dfb28487796e2b4dc1
#
_cell.length_a   1.000
_cell.length_b   1.000
_cell.length_c   1.000
_cell.angle_alpha   90.00
_cell.angle_beta   90.00
_cell.angle_gamma   90.00
#
_symmetry.space_group_name_H-M   'P 1'
#
loop_
_entity.id
_entity.type
_entity.pdbx_description
1 polymer ?
#
loop_
_entity_poly.entity_id
_entity_poly.type
_entity_poly.pdbx_seq_one_letter_code
_entity_poly.pdbx_strand_id
1 'polypeptide(L)'
;HVKINVYIADDTFMAAGGGYKCSININDIQEVQLFNEMPKDNFTRTNGGSTNEYDIGNYKGRTYGKCMLFIWDGYSPVLMIKSSNKTVFVNSKEDGYIKQMYEKLTDYHK
;
A
#
# COMPACT_ATOMS: atom_id res chain seq x y z
N HIS A 1 -2.23 -12.06 16.36
CA HIS A 1 -1.37 -11.06 15.74
C HIS A 1 -1.73 -10.86 14.29
N VAL A 2 -1.90 -9.63 13.90
CA VAL A 2 -2.07 -9.27 12.51
C VAL A 2 -0.71 -9.29 11.83
N LYS A 3 -0.68 -9.88 10.62
CA LYS A 3 0.49 -9.83 9.75
C LYS A 3 0.13 -9.09 8.49
N ILE A 4 1.05 -8.27 8.02
CA ILE A 4 0.93 -7.63 6.71
C ILE A 4 2.08 -8.17 5.86
N ASN A 5 1.72 -8.73 4.72
CA ASN A 5 2.69 -9.23 3.75
C ASN A 5 2.59 -8.38 2.49
N VAL A 6 3.73 -7.79 2.10
CA VAL A 6 3.83 -6.97 0.89
C VAL A 6 4.97 -7.55 0.08
N TYR A 7 4.70 -8.01 -1.13
CA TYR A 7 5.72 -8.66 -1.94
C TYR A 7 5.35 -8.62 -3.43
N ILE A 8 6.34 -8.91 -4.25
CA ILE A 8 6.16 -9.08 -5.68
C ILE A 8 6.44 -10.54 -6.01
N ALA A 9 5.51 -11.19 -6.68
CA ALA A 9 5.67 -12.57 -7.15
C ALA A 9 5.35 -12.59 -8.64
N ASP A 10 6.32 -13.02 -9.43
CA ASP A 10 6.22 -12.96 -10.90
C ASP A 10 5.91 -11.52 -11.32
N ASP A 11 4.84 -11.31 -12.06
CA ASP A 11 4.46 -9.99 -12.56
C ASP A 11 3.37 -9.33 -11.70
N THR A 12 3.23 -9.76 -10.44
CA THR A 12 2.15 -9.30 -9.58
C THR A 12 2.66 -8.68 -8.30
N PHE A 13 2.20 -7.48 -8.01
CA PHE A 13 2.35 -6.87 -6.69
C PHE A 13 1.24 -7.38 -5.79
N MET A 14 1.59 -7.79 -4.58
CA MET A 14 0.67 -8.34 -3.60
C MET A 14 0.79 -7.62 -2.26
N ALA A 15 -0.34 -7.28 -1.69
CA ALA A 15 -0.41 -6.84 -0.30
C ALA A 15 -1.56 -7.59 0.37
N ALA A 16 -1.31 -8.13 1.54
CA ALA A 16 -2.30 -8.92 2.26
C ALA A 16 -2.14 -8.75 3.76
N GLY A 17 -3.25 -8.73 4.47
CA GLY A 17 -3.25 -8.64 5.92
C GLY A 17 -4.67 -8.50 6.46
N GLY A 18 -4.90 -8.98 7.67
CA GLY A 18 -6.17 -8.81 8.34
C GLY A 18 -7.38 -9.35 7.60
N GLY A 19 -7.19 -10.33 6.71
CA GLY A 19 -8.27 -10.87 5.89
C GLY A 19 -8.51 -10.10 4.61
N TYR A 20 -7.72 -9.06 4.33
CA TYR A 20 -7.82 -8.24 3.13
C TYR A 20 -6.64 -8.52 2.20
N LYS A 21 -6.83 -8.31 0.92
CA LYS A 21 -5.85 -8.62 -0.09
C LYS A 21 -5.98 -7.67 -1.27
N CYS A 22 -4.83 -7.20 -1.76
CA CYS A 22 -4.75 -6.38 -2.97
C CYS A 22 -3.74 -7.01 -3.90
N SER A 23 -4.14 -7.21 -5.15
CA SER A 23 -3.30 -7.81 -6.18
C SER A 23 -3.33 -6.90 -7.40
N ILE A 24 -2.15 -6.49 -7.87
CA ILE A 24 -2.03 -5.60 -9.03
C ILE A 24 -0.98 -6.18 -9.98
N ASN A 25 -1.37 -6.40 -11.21
CA ASN A 25 -0.40 -6.76 -12.25
C ASN A 25 0.53 -5.58 -12.47
N ILE A 26 1.85 -5.84 -12.46
CA ILE A 26 2.84 -4.77 -12.59
C ILE A 26 2.65 -3.98 -13.88
N ASN A 27 2.24 -4.65 -14.96
CA ASN A 27 1.99 -3.99 -16.25
C ASN A 27 0.80 -3.03 -16.22
N ASP A 28 -0.07 -3.14 -15.22
CA ASP A 28 -1.23 -2.26 -15.06
C ASP A 28 -0.98 -1.08 -14.12
N ILE A 29 0.22 -0.98 -13.59
CA ILE A 29 0.56 0.12 -12.69
C ILE A 29 0.73 1.41 -13.47
N GLN A 30 0.01 2.44 -13.06
CA GLN A 30 0.05 3.77 -13.69
C GLN A 30 0.94 4.73 -12.93
N GLU A 31 1.02 4.57 -11.61
CA GLU A 31 1.76 5.51 -10.77
C GLU A 31 2.30 4.79 -9.54
N VAL A 32 3.54 5.12 -9.19
CA VAL A 32 4.20 4.66 -7.97
C VAL A 32 4.80 5.87 -7.29
N GLN A 33 4.45 6.11 -6.03
CA GLN A 33 5.00 7.22 -5.24
C GLN A 33 5.50 6.74 -3.90
N LEU A 34 6.60 7.33 -3.46
CA LEU A 34 7.17 7.07 -2.15
C LEU A 34 7.02 8.33 -1.29
N PHE A 35 6.35 8.16 -0.13
CA PHE A 35 6.13 9.25 0.81
C PHE A 35 6.97 9.02 2.06
N ASN A 36 7.47 10.10 2.65
CA ASN A 36 8.19 10.02 3.93
C ASN A 36 7.28 9.58 5.08
N GLU A 37 5.99 9.89 4.96
CA GLU A 37 4.97 9.45 5.92
C GLU A 37 3.63 9.32 5.20
N MET A 38 2.68 8.68 5.85
CA MET A 38 1.34 8.52 5.28
C MET A 38 0.73 9.88 4.97
N PRO A 39 0.30 10.14 3.72
CA PRO A 39 -0.34 11.41 3.40
C PRO A 39 -1.62 11.61 4.19
N LYS A 40 -1.92 12.86 4.51
CA LYS A 40 -3.15 13.25 5.18
C LYS A 40 -4.21 13.52 4.11
N ASP A 41 -5.24 12.71 4.07
CA ASP A 41 -6.28 12.82 3.05
C ASP A 41 -7.68 12.60 3.61
N ASN A 42 -7.83 12.77 4.92
CA ASN A 42 -9.09 12.53 5.62
C ASN A 42 -9.67 11.16 5.27
N PHE A 43 -8.82 10.14 5.37
CA PHE A 43 -9.25 8.77 5.06
C PHE A 43 -10.37 8.32 5.99
N THR A 44 -11.43 7.80 5.39
CA THR A 44 -12.55 7.20 6.11
C THR A 44 -12.56 5.71 5.82
N ARG A 45 -12.57 4.92 6.87
CA ARG A 45 -12.65 3.47 6.72
C ARG A 45 -14.05 3.06 6.26
N THR A 46 -14.13 2.34 5.15
CA THR A 46 -15.39 1.79 4.66
C THR A 46 -15.54 0.32 5.04
N ASN A 47 -14.42 -0.39 5.18
CA ASN A 47 -14.40 -1.77 5.66
C ASN A 47 -12.99 -2.09 6.13
N GLY A 48 -12.86 -2.87 7.20
CA GLY A 48 -11.55 -3.28 7.71
C GLY A 48 -11.38 -2.95 9.18
N GLY A 49 -10.13 -2.90 9.62
CA GLY A 49 -9.76 -2.65 11.00
C GLY A 49 -8.77 -1.50 11.13
N SER A 50 -8.98 -0.71 12.16
CA SER A 50 -8.05 0.36 12.53
C SER A 50 -7.82 0.29 14.03
N THR A 51 -6.55 0.29 14.41
CA THR A 51 -6.11 0.31 15.80
C THR A 51 -5.03 1.37 15.94
N ASN A 52 -4.47 1.50 17.14
CA ASN A 52 -3.30 2.36 17.31
C ASN A 52 -2.01 1.73 16.76
N GLU A 53 -2.08 0.54 16.17
CA GLU A 53 -0.94 -0.15 15.59
C GLU A 53 -1.00 -0.21 14.07
N TYR A 54 -2.20 -0.25 13.48
CA TYR A 54 -2.33 -0.43 12.04
C TYR A 54 -3.67 0.07 11.51
N ASP A 55 -3.68 0.31 10.20
CA ASP A 55 -4.89 0.53 9.41
C ASP A 55 -4.87 -0.46 8.25
N ILE A 56 -5.86 -1.35 8.21
CA ILE A 56 -5.93 -2.38 7.17
C ILE A 56 -7.35 -2.45 6.63
N GLY A 57 -7.48 -2.42 5.31
CA GLY A 57 -8.75 -2.63 4.65
C GLY A 57 -9.09 -1.59 3.62
N ASN A 58 -10.37 -1.40 3.39
CA ASN A 58 -10.88 -0.46 2.40
C ASN A 58 -11.16 0.89 3.05
N TYR A 59 -10.67 1.93 2.38
CA TYR A 59 -10.79 3.30 2.84
C TYR A 59 -11.21 4.18 1.67
N LYS A 60 -11.63 5.38 1.99
CA LYS A 60 -11.89 6.43 0.99
C LYS A 60 -11.20 7.70 1.46
N GLY A 61 -10.29 8.20 0.64
CA GLY A 61 -9.64 9.47 0.86
C GLY A 61 -10.35 10.58 0.11
N ARG A 62 -10.14 11.79 0.56
CA ARG A 62 -10.75 12.97 -0.06
C ARG A 62 -10.19 13.19 -1.47
N THR A 63 -8.88 13.09 -1.63
CA THR A 63 -8.18 13.28 -2.91
C THR A 63 -8.00 11.96 -3.64
N TYR A 64 -7.55 10.93 -2.92
CA TYR A 64 -7.22 9.64 -3.54
C TYR A 64 -8.45 8.78 -3.85
N GLY A 65 -9.61 9.08 -3.23
CA GLY A 65 -10.80 8.27 -3.45
C GLY A 65 -10.69 6.90 -2.82
N LYS A 66 -11.33 5.92 -3.44
CA LYS A 66 -11.31 4.53 -2.95
C LYS A 66 -9.90 3.98 -3.00
N CYS A 67 -9.46 3.40 -1.89
CA CYS A 67 -8.12 2.83 -1.79
C CYS A 67 -8.10 1.71 -0.76
N MET A 68 -7.02 0.95 -0.75
CA MET A 68 -6.76 -0.03 0.30
C MET A 68 -5.53 0.41 1.08
N LEU A 69 -5.58 0.23 2.39
CA LEU A 69 -4.47 0.51 3.28
C LEU A 69 -3.98 -0.79 3.89
N PHE A 70 -2.66 -0.97 3.89
CA PHE A 70 -1.96 -2.00 4.65
C PHE A 70 -0.82 -1.28 5.34
N ILE A 71 -1.15 -0.55 6.41
CA ILE A 71 -0.27 0.44 7.02
C ILE A 71 -0.03 0.11 8.49
N TRP A 72 1.23 0.03 8.86
CA TRP A 72 1.67 0.02 10.24
C TRP A 72 1.84 1.46 10.71
N ASP A 73 1.22 1.80 11.82
CA ASP A 73 1.29 3.16 12.35
C ASP A 73 2.72 3.51 12.76
N GLY A 74 3.17 4.69 12.35
CA GLY A 74 4.48 5.21 12.73
C GLY A 74 5.66 4.69 11.94
N TYR A 75 5.45 3.86 10.93
CA TYR A 75 6.53 3.34 10.08
C TYR A 75 6.61 4.05 8.75
N SER A 76 7.82 4.33 8.31
CA SER A 76 8.09 5.02 7.04
C SER A 76 9.21 4.32 6.28
N PRO A 77 9.33 4.52 4.96
CA PRO A 77 8.44 5.30 4.11
C PRO A 77 7.14 4.57 3.80
N VAL A 78 6.22 5.27 3.16
CA VAL A 78 4.95 4.72 2.69
C VAL A 78 4.96 4.71 1.17
N LEU A 79 4.55 3.59 0.59
CA LEU A 79 4.49 3.40 -0.84
C LEU A 79 3.04 3.45 -1.31
N MET A 80 2.76 4.28 -2.31
CA MET A 80 1.47 4.28 -2.99
C MET A 80 1.63 3.69 -4.38
N ILE A 81 0.74 2.78 -4.73
CA ILE A 81 0.67 2.19 -6.05
C ILE A 81 -0.73 2.42 -6.60
N LYS A 82 -0.79 2.97 -7.81
CA LYS A 82 -2.05 3.21 -8.48
C LYS A 82 -2.08 2.46 -9.81
N SER A 83 -3.15 1.69 -10.01
CA SER A 83 -3.42 1.03 -11.28
C SER A 83 -4.67 1.66 -11.91
N SER A 84 -5.14 1.07 -13.01
CA SER A 84 -6.33 1.56 -13.70
C SER A 84 -7.57 1.60 -12.81
N ASN A 85 -7.66 0.68 -11.83
CA ASN A 85 -8.86 0.54 -11.00
C ASN A 85 -8.58 0.36 -9.51
N LYS A 86 -7.33 0.47 -9.08
CA LYS A 86 -6.96 0.28 -7.67
C LYS A 86 -5.93 1.30 -7.23
N THR A 87 -6.04 1.70 -5.97
CA THR A 87 -5.02 2.50 -5.29
C THR A 87 -4.72 1.81 -3.96
N VAL A 88 -3.46 1.59 -3.65
CA VAL A 88 -3.07 0.93 -2.41
C VAL A 88 -1.90 1.66 -1.77
N PHE A 89 -1.95 1.76 -0.44
CA PHE A 89 -0.86 2.32 0.36
C PHE A 89 -0.31 1.22 1.25
N VAL A 90 0.99 1.05 1.26
CA VAL A 90 1.67 0.02 2.05
C VAL A 90 2.90 0.59 2.74
N ASN A 91 3.26 0.00 3.85
CA ASN A 91 4.55 0.20 4.48
C ASN A 91 5.03 -1.10 5.10
N SER A 92 6.14 -1.08 5.82
CA SER A 92 6.72 -2.27 6.41
C SER A 92 7.45 -1.89 7.70
N LYS A 93 7.48 -2.82 8.63
CA LYS A 93 8.31 -2.69 9.83
C LYS A 93 9.77 -3.01 9.54
N GLU A 94 10.05 -3.68 8.42
CA GLU A 94 11.41 -4.01 8.04
C GLU A 94 12.09 -2.83 7.38
N ASP A 95 13.20 -2.40 7.95
CA ASP A 95 13.93 -1.24 7.47
C ASP A 95 14.45 -1.46 6.04
N GLY A 96 14.24 -0.47 5.18
CA GLY A 96 14.71 -0.52 3.79
C GLY A 96 13.85 -1.34 2.84
N TYR A 97 12.91 -2.12 3.34
CA TYR A 97 12.11 -3.04 2.51
C TYR A 97 11.26 -2.29 1.48
N ILE A 98 10.57 -1.25 1.92
CA ILE A 98 9.66 -0.49 1.04
C ILE A 98 10.44 0.32 0.01
N LYS A 99 11.58 0.87 0.39
CA LYS A 99 12.43 1.60 -0.56
C LYS A 99 12.92 0.67 -1.66
N GLN A 100 13.35 -0.54 -1.31
CA GLN A 100 13.76 -1.54 -2.29
C GLN A 100 12.61 -1.92 -3.22
N MET A 101 11.40 -2.06 -2.68
CA MET A 101 10.22 -2.36 -3.48
C MET A 101 9.91 -1.23 -4.45
N TYR A 102 9.99 0.01 -3.98
CA TYR A 102 9.81 1.18 -4.84
C TYR A 102 10.80 1.16 -6.00
N GLU A 103 12.07 0.87 -5.72
CA GLU A 103 13.09 0.80 -6.76
C GLU A 103 12.81 -0.30 -7.76
N LYS A 104 12.38 -1.48 -7.31
CA LYS A 104 12.00 -2.57 -8.21
C LYS A 104 10.85 -2.18 -9.12
N LEU A 105 9.81 -1.57 -8.55
CA LEU A 105 8.62 -1.19 -9.31
C LEU A 105 8.93 -0.09 -10.33
N THR A 106 9.75 0.88 -9.97
CA THR A 106 10.14 1.94 -10.90
C THR A 106 11.02 1.43 -12.02
N ASP A 107 11.84 0.42 -11.77
CA ASP A 107 12.67 -0.20 -12.81
C ASP A 107 11.84 -0.91 -13.88
N TYR A 108 10.69 -1.45 -13.51
CA TYR A 108 9.78 -2.10 -14.48
C TYR A 108 9.21 -1.12 -15.50
N HIS A 109 9.17 0.17 -15.18
CA HIS A 109 8.54 1.18 -16.03
C HIS A 109 9.54 2.05 -16.80
N LYS A 110 10.78 1.62 -16.85
CA LYS A 110 11.79 2.32 -17.65
C LYS A 110 11.66 2.00 -19.13
#